data_1b34bbedcbd3bd67be0cc29091182fef
#
_entry.id   1b34bbedcbd3bd67be0cc29091182fef
#
_cell.length_a   1.000
_cell.length_b   1.000
_cell.length_c   1.000
_cell.angle_alpha   90.00
_cell.angle_beta   90.00
_cell.angle_gamma   90.00
#
_symmetry.space_group_name_H-M   'P 1'
#
loop_
_entity.id
_entity.type
_entity.pdbx_description
1 polymer ?
#
loop_
_entity_poly.entity_id
_entity_poly.type
_entity_poly.pdbx_seq_one_letter_code
_entity_poly.pdbx_strand_id
1 'polypeptide(L)'
;MMKLKKEKKHLNFGDTIEIDHRVYSRNMIDRWHWSKKQKLKNEYRILVRNQMRLHSINPTEEKCQLRINCYVKRLMDYDNVVGGLKQFIDAMCTENFIHDDSPKWLDVSFKQIKAPDFKIIVERVVCC
;
A
#
# COMPACT_ATOMS: atom_id res chain seq x y z
N MET A 1 3.85 -32.18 12.93
CA MET A 1 3.65 -31.66 12.86
C MET A 1 2.98 -31.36 12.47
N MET A 2 3.09 -31.10 12.33
CA MET A 2 2.79 -30.51 12.08
C MET A 2 1.99 -30.15 11.95
N LYS A 3 1.97 -29.87 11.74
CA LYS A 3 1.40 -29.28 11.56
C LYS A 3 1.34 -28.47 11.59
N LEU A 4 1.84 -28.20 11.77
CA LEU A 4 2.04 -27.21 11.92
C LEU A 4 2.06 -26.57 11.08
N LYS A 5 2.26 -26.43 10.31
CA LYS A 5 2.35 -25.69 9.67
C LYS A 5 1.37 -25.10 9.26
N LYS A 6 0.50 -25.16 9.08
CA LYS A 6 -0.33 -24.52 8.85
C LYS A 6 -0.67 -23.64 9.68
N GLU A 7 -0.45 -23.68 10.57
CA GLU A 7 -0.62 -22.88 11.37
C GLU A 7 0.15 -21.85 11.26
N LYS A 8 1.12 -22.03 10.87
CA LYS A 8 1.95 -21.20 10.72
C LYS A 8 1.53 -20.23 9.88
N LYS A 9 0.87 -20.43 9.11
CA LYS A 9 0.54 -19.60 8.35
C LYS A 9 -0.15 -18.65 8.93
N HIS A 10 -0.71 -18.85 9.70
CA HIS A 10 -1.32 -18.01 10.32
C HIS A 10 -0.54 -17.11 10.87
N LEU A 11 0.38 -17.59 11.03
CA LEU A 11 1.20 -16.89 11.45
C LEU A 11 1.49 -15.96 10.58
N ASN A 12 0.91 -15.64 9.81
CA ASN A 12 1.14 -14.85 8.95
C ASN A 12 1.11 -13.56 9.38
N PHE A 13 2.25 -13.07 9.65
CA PHE A 13 2.43 -11.77 9.95
C PHE A 13 2.34 -10.95 8.73
N GLY A 14 2.31 -11.52 7.59
CA GLY A 14 2.20 -10.82 6.36
C GLY A 14 3.50 -10.23 5.87
N ASP A 15 3.44 -9.58 4.72
CA ASP A 15 4.59 -8.95 4.09
C ASP A 15 4.54 -7.46 4.31
N THR A 16 5.65 -6.85 4.62
CA THR A 16 5.73 -5.41 4.88
C THR A 16 6.62 -4.75 3.85
N ILE A 17 6.14 -3.66 3.27
CA ILE A 17 6.96 -2.82 2.40
C ILE A 17 7.00 -1.42 2.98
N GLU A 18 8.12 -0.77 2.80
CA GLU A 18 8.34 0.58 3.28
C GLU A 18 8.69 1.46 2.09
N ILE A 19 7.89 2.48 1.85
CA ILE A 19 8.04 3.36 0.70
C ILE A 19 8.51 4.72 1.19
N ASP A 20 9.68 5.12 0.73
CA ASP A 20 10.23 6.42 1.09
C ASP A 20 9.65 7.47 0.15
N HIS A 21 8.39 7.77 0.34
CA HIS A 21 7.63 8.71 -0.48
C HIS A 21 6.45 9.21 0.37
N ARG A 22 5.79 10.23 -0.12
CA ARG A 22 4.67 10.83 0.59
C ARG A 22 3.35 10.49 -0.06
N VAL A 23 2.28 10.64 0.72
CA VAL A 23 0.92 10.65 0.22
C VAL A 23 0.53 12.10 0.03
N TYR A 24 0.05 12.47 -1.16
CA TYR A 24 -0.45 13.81 -1.43
C TYR A 24 -1.94 13.85 -1.12
N SER A 25 -2.44 15.02 -0.72
CA SER A 25 -3.88 15.14 -0.48
C SER A 25 -4.67 15.02 -1.78
N ARG A 26 -5.90 14.56 -1.68
CA ARG A 26 -6.79 14.51 -2.83
C ARG A 26 -6.93 15.89 -3.47
N ASN A 27 -7.05 16.95 -2.66
CA ASN A 27 -7.19 18.30 -3.18
C ASN A 27 -6.01 18.71 -4.05
N MET A 28 -4.81 18.31 -3.70
CA MET A 28 -3.64 18.59 -4.54
C MET A 28 -3.70 17.78 -5.82
N ILE A 29 -3.95 16.48 -5.72
CA ILE A 29 -3.94 15.59 -6.87
C ILE A 29 -5.01 15.98 -7.88
N ASP A 30 -6.18 16.38 -7.41
CA ASP A 30 -7.29 16.73 -8.31
C ASP A 30 -6.96 17.93 -9.21
N ARG A 31 -5.99 18.75 -8.82
CA ARG A 31 -5.57 19.91 -9.62
C ARG A 31 -4.51 19.55 -10.63
N TRP A 32 -3.93 18.36 -10.56
CA TRP A 32 -2.83 17.98 -11.42
C TRP A 32 -3.33 17.53 -12.78
N HIS A 33 -2.51 17.79 -13.80
CA HIS A 33 -2.72 17.22 -15.11
C HIS A 33 -2.57 15.70 -15.01
N TRP A 34 -3.28 14.96 -15.85
CA TRP A 34 -3.25 13.49 -15.79
C TRP A 34 -1.83 12.93 -15.92
N SER A 35 -0.96 13.59 -16.67
CA SER A 35 0.41 13.12 -16.85
C SER A 35 1.20 13.16 -15.55
N LYS A 36 0.92 14.14 -14.69
CA LYS A 36 1.57 14.22 -13.39
C LYS A 36 1.05 13.13 -12.44
N LYS A 37 -0.23 12.82 -12.55
CA LYS A 37 -0.82 11.72 -11.76
C LYS A 37 -0.19 10.40 -12.18
N GLN A 38 0.00 10.19 -13.48
CA GLN A 38 0.61 8.98 -14.01
C GLN A 38 2.08 8.88 -13.57
N LYS A 39 2.78 9.99 -13.53
CA LYS A 39 4.15 10.03 -13.07
C LYS A 39 4.25 9.60 -11.61
N LEU A 40 3.34 10.10 -10.77
CA LEU A 40 3.30 9.71 -9.36
C LEU A 40 3.04 8.22 -9.23
N LYS A 41 2.08 7.69 -9.98
CA LYS A 41 1.78 6.27 -9.95
C LYS A 41 3.00 5.44 -10.33
N ASN A 42 3.72 5.87 -11.36
CA ASN A 42 4.92 5.16 -11.80
C ASN A 42 6.03 5.21 -10.75
N GLU A 43 6.18 6.32 -10.04
CA GLU A 43 7.15 6.42 -8.95
C GLU A 43 6.80 5.42 -7.85
N TYR A 44 5.54 5.35 -7.47
CA TYR A 44 5.08 4.37 -6.48
C TYR A 44 5.32 2.94 -6.96
N ARG A 45 5.04 2.67 -8.24
CA ARG A 45 5.24 1.32 -8.82
C ARG A 45 6.68 0.85 -8.68
N ILE A 46 7.62 1.74 -9.01
CA ILE A 46 9.04 1.40 -8.93
C ILE A 46 9.44 1.10 -7.48
N LEU A 47 8.97 1.91 -6.55
CA LEU A 47 9.30 1.71 -5.14
C LEU A 47 8.67 0.42 -4.59
N VAL A 48 7.43 0.14 -4.97
CA VAL A 48 6.76 -1.11 -4.56
C VAL A 48 7.52 -2.31 -5.12
N ARG A 49 7.86 -2.26 -6.41
CA ARG A 49 8.60 -3.34 -7.06
C ARG A 49 9.94 -3.58 -6.38
N ASN A 50 10.66 -2.52 -6.08
CA ASN A 50 11.98 -2.64 -5.44
C ASN A 50 11.86 -3.25 -4.05
N GLN A 51 10.84 -2.88 -3.29
CA GLN A 51 10.60 -3.45 -1.97
C GLN A 51 10.22 -4.91 -2.06
N MET A 52 9.40 -5.28 -3.03
CA MET A 52 9.03 -6.68 -3.24
C MET A 52 10.27 -7.52 -3.54
N ARG A 53 11.16 -7.01 -4.39
CA ARG A 53 12.41 -7.72 -4.71
C ARG A 53 13.33 -7.81 -3.50
N LEU A 54 13.48 -6.71 -2.79
CA LEU A 54 14.39 -6.65 -1.65
C LEU A 54 13.99 -7.66 -0.56
N HIS A 55 12.70 -7.81 -0.33
CA HIS A 55 12.19 -8.68 0.73
C HIS A 55 11.68 -10.03 0.22
N SER A 56 11.91 -10.35 -1.04
CA SER A 56 11.46 -11.59 -1.66
C SER A 56 9.95 -11.82 -1.48
N ILE A 57 9.18 -10.76 -1.68
CA ILE A 57 7.73 -10.79 -1.55
C ILE A 57 7.12 -11.24 -2.87
N ASN A 58 6.29 -12.26 -2.83
CA ASN A 58 5.66 -12.79 -4.02
C ASN A 58 4.42 -12.01 -4.41
N PRO A 59 4.14 -11.91 -5.72
CA PRO A 59 2.84 -11.41 -6.16
C PRO A 59 1.74 -12.33 -5.67
N THR A 60 0.52 -11.83 -5.60
CA THR A 60 -0.61 -12.65 -5.18
C THR A 60 -1.81 -12.44 -6.08
N GLU A 61 -2.64 -13.48 -6.19
CA GLU A 61 -3.93 -13.40 -6.86
C GLU A 61 -5.06 -13.65 -5.87
N GLU A 62 -4.76 -13.56 -4.58
CA GLU A 62 -5.73 -13.86 -3.55
C GLU A 62 -6.19 -12.60 -2.83
N LYS A 63 -7.27 -12.73 -2.09
CA LYS A 63 -7.77 -11.62 -1.29
C LYS A 63 -6.75 -11.25 -0.23
N CYS A 64 -6.60 -9.94 -0.02
CA CYS A 64 -5.64 -9.42 0.94
C CYS A 64 -6.27 -8.44 1.91
N GLN A 65 -5.68 -8.34 3.09
CA GLN A 65 -5.90 -7.23 3.99
C GLN A 65 -4.67 -6.36 3.95
N LEU A 66 -4.86 -5.05 3.87
CA LEU A 66 -3.77 -4.10 3.94
C LEU A 66 -3.93 -3.18 5.13
N ARG A 67 -2.83 -2.94 5.81
CA ARG A 67 -2.74 -1.89 6.81
C ARG A 67 -1.74 -0.88 6.31
N ILE A 68 -2.18 0.33 6.08
CA ILE A 68 -1.34 1.38 5.53
C ILE A 68 -1.11 2.45 6.60
N ASN A 69 0.14 2.67 6.95
CA ASN A 69 0.52 3.74 7.85
C ASN A 69 1.17 4.84 7.03
N CYS A 70 0.53 6.00 7.01
CA CYS A 70 1.01 7.16 6.27
C CYS A 70 1.71 8.11 7.24
N TYR A 71 3.01 8.24 7.13
CA TYR A 71 3.77 9.18 7.93
C TYR A 71 3.76 10.51 7.21
N VAL A 72 3.20 11.52 7.87
CA VAL A 72 2.96 12.83 7.27
C VAL A 72 3.44 13.94 8.18
N LYS A 73 3.86 15.06 7.59
CA LYS A 73 4.29 16.21 8.37
C LYS A 73 3.11 16.97 8.96
N ARG A 74 1.95 16.88 8.30
CA ARG A 74 0.73 17.54 8.74
C ARG A 74 -0.45 16.61 8.47
N LEU A 75 -1.28 16.38 9.46
CA LEU A 75 -2.44 15.52 9.32
C LEU A 75 -3.43 16.12 8.33
N MET A 76 -4.02 15.27 7.52
CA MET A 76 -4.99 15.64 6.50
C MET A 76 -6.37 15.13 6.91
N ASP A 77 -7.42 15.75 6.36
CA ASP A 77 -8.77 15.25 6.55
C ASP A 77 -8.90 13.85 5.94
N TYR A 78 -9.81 13.08 6.48
CA TYR A 78 -10.01 11.67 6.06
C TYR A 78 -10.17 11.56 4.54
N ASP A 79 -11.05 12.37 3.94
CA ASP A 79 -11.30 12.32 2.50
C ASP A 79 -10.05 12.63 1.67
N ASN A 80 -9.22 13.51 2.16
CA ASN A 80 -7.99 13.87 1.48
C ASN A 80 -6.98 12.73 1.48
N VAL A 81 -6.91 11.98 2.58
CA VAL A 81 -6.03 10.82 2.65
C VAL A 81 -6.53 9.71 1.75
N VAL A 82 -7.82 9.39 1.84
CA VAL A 82 -8.42 8.32 1.04
C VAL A 82 -8.21 8.59 -0.45
N GLY A 83 -8.55 9.79 -0.89
CA GLY A 83 -8.36 10.14 -2.30
C GLY A 83 -6.90 10.20 -2.70
N GLY A 84 -6.03 10.60 -1.78
CA GLY A 84 -4.59 10.67 -2.04
C GLY A 84 -3.93 9.31 -2.14
N LEU A 85 -4.51 8.28 -1.53
CA LEU A 85 -3.96 6.93 -1.60
C LEU A 85 -4.30 6.20 -2.89
N LYS A 86 -5.20 6.76 -3.71
CA LYS A 86 -5.64 6.06 -4.92
C LYS A 86 -4.50 5.66 -5.84
N GLN A 87 -3.59 6.58 -6.11
CA GLN A 87 -2.48 6.29 -7.02
C GLN A 87 -1.56 5.21 -6.45
N PHE A 88 -1.40 5.21 -5.14
CA PHE A 88 -0.56 4.22 -4.49
C PHE A 88 -1.21 2.83 -4.54
N ILE A 89 -2.51 2.76 -4.26
CA ILE A 89 -3.23 1.48 -4.32
C ILE A 89 -3.24 0.95 -5.76
N ASP A 90 -3.44 1.82 -6.75
CA ASP A 90 -3.37 1.42 -8.16
C ASP A 90 -1.98 0.88 -8.51
N ALA A 91 -0.94 1.49 -7.96
CA ALA A 91 0.43 1.03 -8.18
C ALA A 91 0.66 -0.36 -7.61
N MET A 92 0.13 -0.61 -6.40
CA MET A 92 0.23 -1.92 -5.78
C MET A 92 -0.51 -2.99 -6.59
N CYS A 93 -1.66 -2.64 -7.17
CA CYS A 93 -2.39 -3.55 -8.07
C CYS A 93 -1.56 -3.87 -9.29
N THR A 94 -0.96 -2.86 -9.90
CA THR A 94 -0.19 -3.04 -11.13
C THR A 94 1.03 -3.93 -10.90
N GLU A 95 1.65 -3.83 -9.73
CA GLU A 95 2.82 -4.64 -9.40
C GLU A 95 2.44 -5.98 -8.77
N ASN A 96 1.15 -6.25 -8.64
CA ASN A 96 0.62 -7.49 -8.04
C ASN A 96 1.02 -7.71 -6.58
N PHE A 97 1.29 -6.64 -5.87
CA PHE A 97 1.39 -6.71 -4.42
C PHE A 97 0.01 -7.02 -3.85
N ILE A 98 -1.05 -6.57 -4.54
CA ILE A 98 -2.42 -6.97 -4.28
C ILE A 98 -3.04 -7.37 -5.61
N HIS A 99 -4.07 -8.20 -5.56
CA HIS A 99 -4.71 -8.68 -6.77
C HIS A 99 -5.59 -7.61 -7.43
N ASP A 100 -6.43 -6.97 -6.63
CA ASP A 100 -7.36 -5.96 -7.12
C ASP A 100 -7.78 -5.09 -5.94
N ASP A 101 -8.24 -3.88 -6.23
CA ASP A 101 -8.61 -2.91 -5.20
C ASP A 101 -10.10 -2.94 -4.84
N SER A 102 -10.89 -3.79 -5.49
CA SER A 102 -12.31 -3.86 -5.18
C SER A 102 -12.54 -4.54 -3.81
N PRO A 103 -13.66 -4.25 -3.14
CA PRO A 103 -13.93 -4.84 -1.82
C PRO A 103 -13.94 -6.36 -1.79
N LYS A 104 -14.17 -6.99 -2.96
CA LYS A 104 -14.16 -8.45 -3.06
C LYS A 104 -12.74 -8.99 -2.79
N TRP A 105 -11.72 -8.23 -3.16
CA TRP A 105 -10.33 -8.68 -3.11
C TRP A 105 -9.46 -7.95 -2.12
N LEU A 106 -9.94 -6.84 -1.59
CA LEU A 106 -9.10 -6.01 -0.74
C LEU A 106 -9.87 -5.41 0.42
N ASP A 107 -9.32 -5.58 1.61
CA ASP A 107 -9.82 -4.96 2.82
C ASP A 107 -8.71 -4.03 3.33
N VAL A 108 -8.93 -2.73 3.25
CA VAL A 108 -7.91 -1.73 3.57
C VAL A 108 -8.24 -0.97 4.83
N SER A 109 -7.28 -0.87 5.71
CA SER A 109 -7.33 0.09 6.79
C SER A 109 -6.10 0.98 6.71
N PHE A 110 -6.22 2.22 7.15
CA PHE A 110 -5.08 3.13 7.13
C PHE A 110 -5.16 4.09 8.28
N LYS A 111 -4.02 4.66 8.62
CA LYS A 111 -3.97 5.74 9.59
C LYS A 111 -2.82 6.67 9.25
N GLN A 112 -2.91 7.88 9.75
CA GLN A 112 -1.88 8.87 9.60
C GLN A 112 -1.07 8.97 10.88
N ILE A 113 0.22 9.14 10.73
CA ILE A 113 1.11 9.33 11.87
C ILE A 113 1.92 10.59 11.59
N LYS A 114 1.85 11.55 12.49
CA LYS A 114 2.61 12.79 12.32
C LYS A 114 4.07 12.50 12.57
N ALA A 115 4.93 12.91 11.66
CA ALA A 115 6.36 12.63 11.72
C ALA A 115 7.15 13.69 10.97
N PRO A 116 8.44 13.83 11.24
CA PRO A 116 9.26 14.84 10.56
C PRO A 116 9.50 14.54 9.08
N ASP A 117 9.43 13.26 8.69
CA ASP A 117 9.67 12.85 7.31
C ASP A 117 8.51 12.03 6.79
N PHE A 118 8.29 12.13 5.48
CA PHE A 118 7.25 11.36 4.80
C PHE A 118 7.68 9.91 4.60
N LYS A 119 6.75 9.00 4.77
CA LYS A 119 6.98 7.58 4.56
C LYS A 119 5.64 6.88 4.49
N ILE A 120 5.57 5.76 3.78
CA ILE A 120 4.39 4.91 3.76
C ILE A 120 4.84 3.50 4.12
N ILE A 121 4.26 2.93 5.14
CA ILE A 121 4.55 1.54 5.51
C ILE A 121 3.28 0.74 5.32
N VAL A 122 3.37 -0.34 4.57
CA VAL A 122 2.22 -1.18 4.24
C VAL A 122 2.48 -2.60 4.69
N GLU A 123 1.53 -3.14 5.42
CA GLU A 123 1.55 -4.55 5.78
C GLU A 123 0.43 -5.25 5.01
N ARG A 124 0.79 -6.34 4.32
CA ARG A 124 -0.17 -7.15 3.57
C ARG A 124 -0.32 -8.50 4.24
N VAL A 125 -1.56 -8.89 4.48
CA VAL A 125 -1.85 -10.25 4.93
C VAL A 125 -2.72 -10.90 3.86
N VAL A 126 -2.25 -12.00 3.31
CA VAL A 126 -3.01 -12.73 2.30
C VAL A 126 -4.02 -13.61 3.02
N CYS A 127 -5.28 -13.51 2.59
CA CYS A 127 -6.36 -14.30 3.18
C CYS A 127 -6.48 -15.61 2.45
N CYS A 128 -6.47 -16.66 3.17
CA CYS A 128 -6.62 -18.00 2.58
C CYS A 128 -8.06 -18.43 2.57
#